data_79f07ca7b5c43256b6ce94a90272f5eb
#
_entry.id   79f07ca7b5c43256b6ce94a90272f5eb
#
_cell.length_a   1.000
_cell.length_b   1.000
_cell.length_c   1.000
_cell.angle_alpha   90.00
_cell.angle_beta   90.00
_cell.angle_gamma   90.00
#
_symmetry.space_group_name_H-M   'P 1'
#
loop_
_entity.id
_entity.type
_entity.pdbx_description
1 polymer ?
#
loop_
_entity_poly.entity_id
_entity_poly.type
_entity_poly.pdbx_seq_one_letter_code
_entity_poly.pdbx_strand_id
1 'polypeptide(L)'
;YFEMSKQLEILNSAFRELNIFYVDPLSPGDLMQTGIDAMLISLDPYTRYYPESRMEDVRFMSTGEYGGVGLALDERWDGTFYIVDIKENSPAEKGGLQLGDNLMEIEGQTILHLDMSKIGELIKGTSGTDIQLGIQHPGELDIIDVTLTREKIKTPDVPYYGMISDSTGYLILSKFTRTATIEVRKALIQLTDSLGAKQIVFDLRGNGGGLLREAVNIVNLFVPKGEEVVSMKGKTPEWNNNYSTQSKALLPDIPLAILIDNKSASASEIVAGTLQDLDRALIVGQESFGKGLVQQTKKLAYGSRIKITVAKYYTASGRCVQRLHYGDRDDRGDAKIQADSTLQTFYTKNGRPVIEGRGVVPDIEINTEKLNYVLSGILDSGVLFDFAVNETNLGGEAYNLDPESFELSGAQWDAFMRFMNDEFSAELLETTGRDFPYEPKTKLVVEVLEEAMEEDGTLASNVELINRLNNLSKPNLNEDLNKYEIEIREALTEELIYHTENTSGVFRHLLPNDEVAKEAVSKLESGEYLEILGY
;
A
#
# COMPACT_ATOMS: atom_id res chain seq x y z
N TYR A 1 3.94 -40.51 3.84
CA TYR A 1 2.60 -40.72 3.25
C TYR A 1 1.58 -41.18 4.31
N PHE A 2 1.91 -42.17 5.15
CA PHE A 2 0.98 -42.67 6.16
C PHE A 2 0.52 -41.59 7.16
N GLU A 3 1.45 -40.77 7.69
CA GLU A 3 1.12 -39.71 8.63
C GLU A 3 0.21 -38.66 7.98
N MET A 4 0.47 -38.27 6.74
CA MET A 4 -0.36 -37.31 6.00
C MET A 4 -1.78 -37.86 5.79
N SER A 5 -1.94 -39.14 5.38
CA SER A 5 -3.25 -39.77 5.21
C SER A 5 -4.02 -39.87 6.53
N LYS A 6 -3.36 -40.23 7.62
CA LYS A 6 -3.94 -40.27 8.96
C LYS A 6 -4.47 -38.91 9.40
N GLN A 7 -3.68 -37.84 9.24
CA GLN A 7 -4.09 -36.50 9.64
C GLN A 7 -5.27 -35.97 8.79
N LEU A 8 -5.30 -36.27 7.50
CA LEU A 8 -6.43 -35.92 6.64
C LEU A 8 -7.71 -36.68 7.04
N GLU A 9 -7.62 -37.94 7.44
CA GLU A 9 -8.76 -38.71 7.92
C GLU A 9 -9.31 -38.15 9.23
N ILE A 10 -8.43 -37.78 10.16
CA ILE A 10 -8.80 -37.14 11.43
C ILE A 10 -9.49 -35.79 11.17
N LEU A 11 -8.92 -34.94 10.31
CA LEU A 11 -9.51 -33.66 9.94
C LEU A 11 -10.91 -33.82 9.32
N ASN A 12 -11.06 -34.76 8.39
CA ASN A 12 -12.35 -35.02 7.73
C ASN A 12 -13.40 -35.51 8.74
N SER A 13 -13.00 -36.40 9.68
CA SER A 13 -13.89 -36.89 10.72
C SER A 13 -14.31 -35.75 11.67
N ALA A 14 -13.36 -34.95 12.16
CA ALA A 14 -13.65 -33.80 13.02
C ALA A 14 -14.58 -32.79 12.33
N PHE A 15 -14.31 -32.47 11.08
CA PHE A 15 -15.13 -31.53 10.29
C PHE A 15 -16.57 -32.04 10.13
N ARG A 16 -16.73 -33.34 9.86
CA ARG A 16 -18.06 -33.96 9.78
C ARG A 16 -18.81 -33.91 11.12
N GLU A 17 -18.16 -34.28 12.24
CA GLU A 17 -18.79 -34.27 13.56
C GLU A 17 -19.21 -32.84 13.97
N LEU A 18 -18.38 -31.83 13.69
CA LEU A 18 -18.74 -30.43 13.92
C LEU A 18 -19.99 -30.02 13.14
N ASN A 19 -20.06 -30.31 11.85
CA ASN A 19 -21.22 -29.94 11.02
C ASN A 19 -22.52 -30.68 11.40
N ILE A 20 -22.43 -31.85 12.05
CA ILE A 20 -23.59 -32.64 12.46
C ILE A 20 -24.07 -32.25 13.86
N PHE A 21 -23.15 -32.01 14.79
CA PHE A 21 -23.48 -31.95 16.22
C PHE A 21 -23.24 -30.62 16.91
N TYR A 22 -22.61 -29.64 16.23
CA TYR A 22 -22.44 -28.33 16.84
C TYR A 22 -23.81 -27.68 17.10
N VAL A 23 -23.93 -26.97 18.23
CA VAL A 23 -25.22 -26.46 18.75
C VAL A 23 -25.88 -25.43 17.80
N ASP A 24 -25.07 -24.58 17.16
CA ASP A 24 -25.56 -23.57 16.22
C ASP A 24 -25.34 -23.99 14.77
N PRO A 25 -26.12 -23.48 13.80
CA PRO A 25 -25.87 -23.70 12.38
C PRO A 25 -24.48 -23.22 11.96
N LEU A 26 -23.74 -24.07 11.27
CA LEU A 26 -22.41 -23.73 10.74
C LEU A 26 -22.47 -23.53 9.21
N SER A 27 -21.64 -22.60 8.71
CA SER A 27 -21.29 -22.55 7.30
C SER A 27 -20.07 -23.46 7.05
N PRO A 28 -20.22 -24.60 6.35
CA PRO A 28 -19.10 -25.50 6.10
C PRO A 28 -17.95 -24.85 5.32
N GLY A 29 -18.29 -23.92 4.40
CA GLY A 29 -17.31 -23.19 3.58
C GLY A 29 -16.43 -22.29 4.43
N ASP A 30 -17.04 -21.47 5.27
CA ASP A 30 -16.34 -20.49 6.12
C ASP A 30 -15.48 -21.19 7.18
N LEU A 31 -16.01 -22.27 7.79
CA LEU A 31 -15.26 -23.08 8.76
C LEU A 31 -14.02 -23.73 8.12
N MET A 32 -14.16 -24.27 6.90
CA MET A 32 -13.03 -24.86 6.17
C MET A 32 -12.02 -23.78 5.76
N GLN A 33 -12.47 -22.64 5.30
CA GLN A 33 -11.60 -21.51 4.94
C GLN A 33 -10.78 -21.05 6.14
N THR A 34 -11.42 -20.84 7.29
CA THR A 34 -10.75 -20.49 8.58
C THR A 34 -9.65 -21.49 8.92
N GLY A 35 -9.95 -22.81 8.81
CA GLY A 35 -8.97 -23.87 9.06
C GLY A 35 -7.79 -23.85 8.09
N ILE A 36 -8.04 -23.63 6.81
CA ILE A 36 -6.98 -23.51 5.79
C ILE A 36 -6.13 -22.27 6.06
N ASP A 37 -6.74 -21.12 6.29
CA ASP A 37 -6.04 -19.86 6.53
C ASP A 37 -5.16 -19.94 7.80
N ALA A 38 -5.65 -20.56 8.87
CA ALA A 38 -4.86 -20.80 10.07
C ALA A 38 -3.63 -21.69 9.83
N MET A 39 -3.75 -22.73 9.00
CA MET A 39 -2.60 -23.55 8.60
C MET A 39 -1.59 -22.76 7.77
N LEU A 40 -2.05 -21.92 6.83
CA LEU A 40 -1.17 -21.21 5.93
C LEU A 40 -0.41 -20.08 6.62
N ILE A 41 -1.07 -19.30 7.48
CA ILE A 41 -0.44 -18.21 8.23
C ILE A 41 0.65 -18.69 9.20
N SER A 42 0.55 -19.96 9.65
CA SER A 42 1.59 -20.57 10.47
C SER A 42 2.92 -20.77 9.72
N LEU A 43 2.91 -20.75 8.39
CA LEU A 43 4.09 -20.87 7.53
C LEU A 43 4.73 -19.53 7.28
N ASP A 44 3.98 -18.63 6.62
CA ASP A 44 4.36 -17.24 6.33
C ASP A 44 3.11 -16.42 5.94
N PRO A 45 3.14 -15.06 5.98
CA PRO A 45 1.97 -14.24 5.66
C PRO A 45 1.63 -14.16 4.17
N TYR A 46 2.44 -14.73 3.29
CA TYR A 46 2.30 -14.63 1.83
C TYR A 46 1.67 -15.88 1.22
N THR A 47 1.73 -17.01 1.92
CA THR A 47 1.07 -18.25 1.55
C THR A 47 -0.41 -18.14 1.88
N ARG A 48 -1.27 -18.10 0.84
CA ARG A 48 -2.70 -17.79 0.98
C ARG A 48 -3.58 -18.68 0.12
N TYR A 49 -4.78 -18.95 0.62
CA TYR A 49 -5.86 -19.61 -0.11
C TYR A 49 -6.80 -18.58 -0.75
N TYR A 50 -7.28 -18.89 -1.94
CA TYR A 50 -8.25 -18.07 -2.68
C TYR A 50 -9.42 -18.96 -3.09
N PRO A 51 -10.61 -18.79 -2.50
CA PRO A 51 -11.82 -19.45 -2.95
C PRO A 51 -12.24 -18.94 -4.35
N GLU A 52 -13.19 -19.64 -4.97
CA GLU A 52 -13.70 -19.28 -6.31
C GLU A 52 -14.24 -17.84 -6.37
N SER A 53 -14.90 -17.36 -5.32
CA SER A 53 -15.43 -15.99 -5.20
C SER A 53 -14.37 -14.90 -5.33
N ARG A 54 -13.09 -15.20 -5.02
CA ARG A 54 -11.98 -14.23 -5.07
C ARG A 54 -11.09 -14.34 -6.31
N MET A 55 -11.61 -14.91 -7.40
CA MET A 55 -10.80 -15.08 -8.63
C MET A 55 -10.48 -13.75 -9.33
N GLU A 56 -11.33 -12.73 -9.21
CA GLU A 56 -11.02 -11.40 -9.75
C GLU A 56 -9.84 -10.76 -9.01
N ASP A 57 -9.68 -10.99 -7.69
CA ASP A 57 -8.51 -10.53 -6.96
C ASP A 57 -7.21 -11.19 -7.47
N VAL A 58 -7.26 -12.50 -7.71
CA VAL A 58 -6.11 -13.23 -8.29
C VAL A 58 -5.77 -12.73 -9.70
N ARG A 59 -6.77 -12.39 -10.47
CA ARG A 59 -6.59 -11.79 -11.81
C ARG A 59 -5.96 -10.42 -11.70
N PHE A 60 -6.49 -9.55 -10.84
CA PHE A 60 -5.99 -8.21 -10.61
C PHE A 60 -4.50 -8.19 -10.21
N MET A 61 -4.08 -9.07 -9.29
CA MET A 61 -2.68 -9.17 -8.87
C MET A 61 -1.69 -9.40 -10.02
N SER A 62 -2.13 -10.03 -11.11
CA SER A 62 -1.26 -10.39 -12.22
C SER A 62 -1.44 -9.51 -13.46
N THR A 63 -2.62 -8.94 -13.67
CA THR A 63 -2.97 -8.20 -14.88
C THR A 63 -3.16 -6.71 -14.64
N GLY A 64 -3.36 -6.29 -13.39
CA GLY A 64 -3.82 -4.94 -13.07
C GLY A 64 -5.25 -4.64 -13.53
N GLU A 65 -6.00 -5.67 -13.97
CA GLU A 65 -7.36 -5.57 -14.47
C GLU A 65 -8.31 -6.42 -13.63
N TYR A 66 -9.50 -5.91 -13.35
CA TYR A 66 -10.60 -6.66 -12.73
C TYR A 66 -11.93 -6.30 -13.40
N GLY A 67 -12.92 -7.19 -13.31
CA GLY A 67 -14.28 -6.87 -13.69
C GLY A 67 -14.98 -6.16 -12.54
N GLY A 68 -15.52 -4.97 -12.80
CA GLY A 68 -16.16 -4.14 -11.78
C GLY A 68 -16.70 -2.84 -12.35
N VAL A 69 -17.04 -1.91 -11.48
CA VAL A 69 -17.63 -0.62 -11.87
C VAL A 69 -16.67 0.57 -11.75
N GLY A 70 -15.47 0.37 -11.17
CA GLY A 70 -14.41 1.38 -11.15
C GLY A 70 -14.53 2.38 -10.00
N LEU A 71 -15.05 1.98 -8.85
CA LEU A 71 -15.03 2.75 -7.61
C LEU A 71 -14.14 2.11 -6.55
N ALA A 72 -13.64 2.91 -5.61
CA ALA A 72 -13.08 2.46 -4.35
C ALA A 72 -13.93 2.99 -3.19
N LEU A 73 -14.03 2.18 -2.14
CA LEU A 73 -14.79 2.50 -0.94
C LEU A 73 -13.88 2.58 0.27
N ASP A 74 -14.30 3.36 1.25
CA ASP A 74 -13.79 3.31 2.61
C ASP A 74 -14.97 3.21 3.59
N GLU A 75 -14.67 2.91 4.86
CA GLU A 75 -15.66 2.72 5.91
C GLU A 75 -15.54 3.84 6.94
N ARG A 76 -16.66 4.54 7.20
CA ARG A 76 -16.74 5.53 8.28
C ARG A 76 -16.82 4.84 9.64
N TRP A 77 -16.64 5.59 10.69
CA TRP A 77 -16.67 5.11 12.07
C TRP A 77 -18.05 4.58 12.50
N ASP A 78 -19.09 5.02 11.84
CA ASP A 78 -20.48 4.54 12.05
C ASP A 78 -20.77 3.24 11.28
N GLY A 79 -19.81 2.72 10.51
CA GLY A 79 -19.96 1.55 9.66
C GLY A 79 -20.58 1.84 8.30
N THR A 80 -20.74 3.12 7.93
CA THR A 80 -21.23 3.53 6.61
C THR A 80 -20.10 3.46 5.59
N PHE A 81 -20.38 2.88 4.42
CA PHE A 81 -19.40 2.78 3.32
C PHE A 81 -19.61 3.94 2.35
N TYR A 82 -18.53 4.59 1.95
CA TYR A 82 -18.57 5.74 1.06
C TYR A 82 -17.53 5.67 -0.06
N ILE A 83 -17.77 6.36 -1.16
CA ILE A 83 -16.93 6.36 -2.35
C ILE A 83 -15.77 7.33 -2.15
N VAL A 84 -14.54 6.80 -2.16
CA VAL A 84 -13.29 7.59 -2.00
C VAL A 84 -12.51 7.76 -3.30
N ASP A 85 -12.79 6.97 -4.34
CA ASP A 85 -12.14 7.09 -5.66
C ASP A 85 -13.05 6.55 -6.75
N ILE A 86 -13.07 7.25 -7.89
CA ILE A 86 -13.79 6.85 -9.10
C ILE A 86 -12.81 6.89 -10.26
N LYS A 87 -12.66 5.74 -10.94
CA LYS A 87 -11.75 5.66 -12.08
C LYS A 87 -12.33 6.35 -13.31
N GLU A 88 -11.50 7.13 -13.96
CA GLU A 88 -11.86 7.81 -15.21
C GLU A 88 -12.41 6.83 -16.26
N ASN A 89 -13.42 7.26 -16.99
CA ASN A 89 -14.12 6.48 -18.01
C ASN A 89 -14.74 5.17 -17.54
N SER A 90 -14.88 4.96 -16.23
CA SER A 90 -15.49 3.79 -15.63
C SER A 90 -17.02 3.81 -15.68
N PRO A 91 -17.70 2.67 -15.47
CA PRO A 91 -19.14 2.63 -15.28
C PRO A 91 -19.64 3.50 -14.13
N ALA A 92 -18.89 3.62 -13.03
CA ALA A 92 -19.23 4.46 -11.88
C ALA A 92 -19.31 5.94 -12.28
N GLU A 93 -18.26 6.46 -12.96
CA GLU A 93 -18.24 7.84 -13.48
C GLU A 93 -19.37 8.09 -14.48
N LYS A 94 -19.53 7.21 -15.48
CA LYS A 94 -20.63 7.30 -16.48
C LYS A 94 -22.02 7.21 -15.86
N GLY A 95 -22.14 6.50 -14.73
CA GLY A 95 -23.36 6.38 -13.94
C GLY A 95 -23.67 7.59 -13.07
N GLY A 96 -22.78 8.59 -13.01
CA GLY A 96 -22.97 9.83 -12.27
C GLY A 96 -22.69 9.71 -10.78
N LEU A 97 -21.97 8.64 -10.33
CA LEU A 97 -21.51 8.52 -8.95
C LEU A 97 -20.46 9.60 -8.64
N GLN A 98 -20.44 10.06 -7.41
CA GLN A 98 -19.56 11.15 -6.95
C GLN A 98 -18.73 10.70 -5.74
N LEU A 99 -17.61 11.40 -5.52
CA LEU A 99 -16.83 11.23 -4.30
C LEU A 99 -17.68 11.65 -3.10
N GLY A 100 -17.63 10.88 -2.02
CA GLY A 100 -18.43 11.10 -0.82
C GLY A 100 -19.82 10.45 -0.84
N ASP A 101 -20.27 9.91 -1.98
CA ASP A 101 -21.53 9.14 -2.03
C ASP A 101 -21.48 7.95 -1.07
N ASN A 102 -22.52 7.78 -0.25
CA ASN A 102 -22.66 6.63 0.61
C ASN A 102 -23.26 5.46 -0.17
N LEU A 103 -22.64 4.28 -0.06
CA LEU A 103 -23.19 3.04 -0.58
C LEU A 103 -24.06 2.38 0.49
N MET A 104 -25.36 2.35 0.28
CA MET A 104 -26.35 1.86 1.25
C MET A 104 -26.81 0.45 0.94
N GLU A 105 -26.95 0.11 -0.35
CA GLU A 105 -27.52 -1.15 -0.80
C GLU A 105 -26.78 -1.71 -2.02
N ILE A 106 -26.73 -3.04 -2.11
CA ILE A 106 -26.31 -3.79 -3.30
C ILE A 106 -27.42 -4.79 -3.63
N GLU A 107 -27.93 -4.78 -4.88
CA GLU A 107 -29.03 -5.64 -5.33
C GLU A 107 -30.27 -5.54 -4.41
N GLY A 108 -30.60 -4.34 -3.92
CA GLY A 108 -31.71 -4.06 -3.02
C GLY A 108 -31.56 -4.62 -1.60
N GLN A 109 -30.36 -5.02 -1.22
CA GLN A 109 -30.05 -5.50 0.14
C GLN A 109 -29.11 -4.53 0.84
N THR A 110 -29.44 -4.16 2.07
CA THR A 110 -28.56 -3.32 2.90
C THR A 110 -27.24 -4.01 3.19
N ILE A 111 -26.16 -3.23 3.17
CA ILE A 111 -24.77 -3.73 3.33
C ILE A 111 -24.14 -3.33 4.66
N LEU A 112 -24.79 -2.55 5.51
CA LEU A 112 -24.25 -2.02 6.78
C LEU A 112 -23.75 -3.09 7.77
N HIS A 113 -24.09 -4.35 7.56
CA HIS A 113 -23.65 -5.48 8.39
C HIS A 113 -22.54 -6.32 7.73
N LEU A 114 -22.07 -5.93 6.55
CA LEU A 114 -21.03 -6.63 5.80
C LEU A 114 -19.67 -5.99 6.08
N ASP A 115 -18.62 -6.79 5.98
CA ASP A 115 -17.26 -6.27 5.96
C ASP A 115 -16.86 -5.77 4.55
N MET A 116 -15.86 -4.88 4.49
CA MET A 116 -15.34 -4.30 3.25
C MET A 116 -14.91 -5.37 2.22
N SER A 117 -14.37 -6.51 2.67
CA SER A 117 -13.97 -7.60 1.77
C SER A 117 -15.17 -8.19 1.06
N LYS A 118 -16.27 -8.39 1.79
CA LYS A 118 -17.53 -8.94 1.24
C LYS A 118 -18.19 -7.97 0.27
N ILE A 119 -18.20 -6.68 0.59
CA ILE A 119 -18.70 -5.64 -0.30
C ILE A 119 -17.88 -5.61 -1.59
N GLY A 120 -16.55 -5.67 -1.48
CA GLY A 120 -15.65 -5.75 -2.63
C GLY A 120 -15.91 -6.99 -3.52
N GLU A 121 -16.25 -8.15 -2.93
CA GLU A 121 -16.65 -9.35 -3.69
C GLU A 121 -17.96 -9.15 -4.45
N LEU A 122 -18.94 -8.45 -3.86
CA LEU A 122 -20.25 -8.20 -4.48
C LEU A 122 -20.15 -7.19 -5.63
N ILE A 123 -19.36 -6.14 -5.48
CA ILE A 123 -19.18 -5.09 -6.50
C ILE A 123 -18.38 -5.63 -7.70
N LYS A 124 -17.34 -6.42 -7.45
CA LYS A 124 -16.58 -7.08 -8.50
C LYS A 124 -17.38 -8.22 -9.14
N GLY A 125 -17.02 -8.57 -10.37
CA GLY A 125 -17.67 -9.68 -11.05
C GLY A 125 -17.30 -9.76 -12.53
N THR A 126 -18.03 -10.59 -13.27
CA THR A 126 -17.76 -10.79 -14.70
C THR A 126 -18.12 -9.53 -15.49
N SER A 127 -17.19 -9.05 -16.32
CA SER A 127 -17.45 -7.93 -17.24
C SER A 127 -18.64 -8.26 -18.16
N GLY A 128 -19.54 -7.27 -18.33
CA GLY A 128 -20.79 -7.39 -19.08
C GLY A 128 -22.01 -7.82 -18.24
N THR A 129 -21.86 -8.02 -16.93
CA THR A 129 -22.99 -8.23 -16.02
C THR A 129 -23.40 -6.94 -15.34
N ASP A 130 -24.69 -6.78 -15.09
CA ASP A 130 -25.20 -5.59 -14.38
C ASP A 130 -25.09 -5.76 -12.86
N ILE A 131 -25.09 -4.63 -12.17
CA ILE A 131 -25.19 -4.52 -10.72
C ILE A 131 -26.06 -3.30 -10.38
N GLN A 132 -26.97 -3.46 -9.42
CA GLN A 132 -27.77 -2.37 -8.88
C GLN A 132 -27.17 -1.91 -7.55
N LEU A 133 -26.93 -0.61 -7.42
CA LEU A 133 -26.40 0.05 -6.22
C LEU A 133 -27.42 1.04 -5.69
N GLY A 134 -27.71 1.01 -4.40
CA GLY A 134 -28.45 2.04 -3.68
C GLY A 134 -27.48 3.08 -3.13
N ILE A 135 -27.54 4.29 -3.66
CA ILE A 135 -26.61 5.39 -3.38
C ILE A 135 -27.33 6.50 -2.66
N GLN A 136 -26.68 7.09 -1.65
CA GLN A 136 -27.15 8.29 -0.97
C GLN A 136 -26.11 9.38 -1.11
N HIS A 137 -26.47 10.52 -1.73
CA HIS A 137 -25.57 11.66 -1.87
C HIS A 137 -25.32 12.35 -0.51
N PRO A 138 -24.15 12.95 -0.30
CA PRO A 138 -23.86 13.71 0.92
C PRO A 138 -24.91 14.80 1.18
N GLY A 139 -25.45 14.81 2.41
CA GLY A 139 -26.48 15.76 2.83
C GLY A 139 -27.91 15.45 2.35
N GLU A 140 -28.13 14.40 1.58
CA GLU A 140 -29.46 13.94 1.15
C GLU A 140 -29.94 12.76 2.02
N LEU A 141 -31.27 12.62 2.14
CA LEU A 141 -31.88 11.50 2.90
C LEU A 141 -32.34 10.36 1.99
N ASP A 142 -32.54 10.65 0.72
CA ASP A 142 -33.13 9.70 -0.22
C ASP A 142 -32.03 8.78 -0.80
N ILE A 143 -32.34 7.49 -0.89
CA ILE A 143 -31.50 6.51 -1.58
C ILE A 143 -31.96 6.43 -3.04
N ILE A 144 -31.04 6.57 -3.97
CA ILE A 144 -31.29 6.44 -5.40
C ILE A 144 -30.71 5.12 -5.92
N ASP A 145 -31.47 4.45 -6.78
CA ASP A 145 -31.04 3.22 -7.44
C ASP A 145 -30.24 3.54 -8.71
N VAL A 146 -29.00 3.09 -8.76
CA VAL A 146 -28.12 3.22 -9.93
C VAL A 146 -27.76 1.83 -10.46
N THR A 147 -28.13 1.55 -11.71
CA THR A 147 -27.74 0.28 -12.36
C THR A 147 -26.52 0.51 -13.24
N LEU A 148 -25.46 -0.25 -12.99
CA LEU A 148 -24.18 -0.16 -13.70
C LEU A 148 -23.85 -1.49 -14.35
N THR A 149 -23.31 -1.46 -15.57
CA THR A 149 -22.76 -2.66 -16.22
C THR A 149 -21.27 -2.77 -15.89
N ARG A 150 -20.85 -3.89 -15.29
CA ARG A 150 -19.43 -4.14 -14.97
C ARG A 150 -18.60 -4.15 -16.24
N GLU A 151 -17.50 -3.42 -16.24
CA GLU A 151 -16.52 -3.39 -17.33
C GLU A 151 -15.16 -3.92 -16.82
N LYS A 152 -14.19 -4.05 -17.73
CA LYS A 152 -12.80 -4.24 -17.34
C LYS A 152 -12.22 -2.92 -16.85
N ILE A 153 -11.92 -2.86 -15.58
CA ILE A 153 -11.27 -1.72 -14.95
C ILE A 153 -9.76 -1.98 -14.95
N LYS A 154 -9.00 -1.05 -15.49
CA LYS A 154 -7.53 -1.10 -15.50
C LYS A 154 -6.97 -0.02 -14.59
N THR A 155 -6.06 -0.41 -13.69
CA THR A 155 -5.24 0.53 -12.93
C THR A 155 -3.86 0.62 -13.60
N PRO A 156 -3.36 1.81 -13.96
CA PRO A 156 -2.04 1.95 -14.57
C PRO A 156 -0.94 1.50 -13.61
N ASP A 157 0.08 0.81 -14.14
CA ASP A 157 1.26 0.44 -13.37
C ASP A 157 2.15 1.67 -13.13
N VAL A 158 2.18 2.61 -14.08
CA VAL A 158 2.86 3.91 -14.01
C VAL A 158 1.81 5.02 -13.88
N PRO A 159 1.39 5.38 -12.66
CA PRO A 159 0.34 6.40 -12.45
C PRO A 159 0.79 7.81 -12.82
N TYR A 160 2.09 8.10 -12.78
CA TYR A 160 2.62 9.40 -13.13
C TYR A 160 4.04 9.32 -13.72
N TYR A 161 4.35 10.19 -14.66
CA TYR A 161 5.71 10.54 -15.11
C TYR A 161 5.72 11.98 -15.65
N GLY A 162 6.84 12.67 -15.46
CA GLY A 162 7.02 14.06 -15.89
C GLY A 162 8.44 14.55 -15.66
N MET A 163 8.73 15.79 -16.02
CA MET A 163 10.00 16.43 -15.67
C MET A 163 9.93 16.92 -14.22
N ILE A 164 10.98 16.65 -13.43
CA ILE A 164 11.13 17.16 -12.07
C ILE A 164 12.13 18.33 -12.00
N SER A 165 12.98 18.45 -13.02
CA SER A 165 13.84 19.60 -13.25
C SER A 165 14.01 19.81 -14.77
N ASP A 166 14.78 20.81 -15.19
CA ASP A 166 15.06 21.07 -16.61
C ASP A 166 15.72 19.90 -17.34
N SER A 167 16.41 19.02 -16.63
CA SER A 167 17.17 17.91 -17.18
C SER A 167 16.80 16.54 -16.67
N THR A 168 16.04 16.44 -15.58
CA THR A 168 15.72 15.18 -14.91
C THR A 168 14.27 14.79 -15.12
N GLY A 169 14.07 13.60 -15.70
CA GLY A 169 12.77 12.95 -15.79
C GLY A 169 12.49 12.12 -14.54
N TYR A 170 11.24 12.12 -14.12
CA TYR A 170 10.72 11.32 -13.02
C TYR A 170 9.64 10.37 -13.52
N LEU A 171 9.62 9.15 -13.00
CA LEU A 171 8.51 8.22 -13.16
C LEU A 171 8.32 7.39 -11.91
N ILE A 172 7.07 7.08 -11.56
CA ILE A 172 6.73 6.17 -10.47
C ILE A 172 6.08 4.90 -11.01
N LEU A 173 6.48 3.75 -10.48
CA LEU A 173 5.88 2.45 -10.73
C LEU A 173 5.20 1.95 -9.47
N SER A 174 3.87 1.80 -9.50
CA SER A 174 3.08 1.37 -8.34
C SER A 174 2.96 -0.15 -8.20
N LYS A 175 3.02 -0.91 -9.32
CA LYS A 175 2.89 -2.37 -9.34
C LYS A 175 3.64 -3.00 -10.50
N PHE A 176 4.04 -4.28 -10.34
CA PHE A 176 4.63 -5.08 -11.40
C PHE A 176 3.60 -6.05 -11.97
N THR A 177 2.62 -5.53 -12.72
CA THR A 177 1.66 -6.36 -13.47
C THR A 177 2.24 -6.74 -14.85
N ARG A 178 1.49 -7.47 -15.68
CA ARG A 178 1.95 -7.89 -17.02
C ARG A 178 2.24 -6.74 -17.98
N THR A 179 1.76 -5.54 -17.68
CA THR A 179 1.95 -4.34 -18.52
C THR A 179 3.07 -3.42 -18.02
N ALA A 180 3.62 -3.67 -16.83
CA ALA A 180 4.58 -2.79 -16.16
C ALA A 180 5.78 -2.41 -17.05
N THR A 181 6.43 -3.38 -17.68
CA THR A 181 7.57 -3.11 -18.58
C THR A 181 7.17 -2.25 -19.77
N ILE A 182 5.98 -2.47 -20.33
CA ILE A 182 5.49 -1.71 -21.49
C ILE A 182 5.21 -0.26 -21.08
N GLU A 183 4.58 -0.04 -19.93
CA GLU A 183 4.27 1.30 -19.40
C GLU A 183 5.53 2.05 -19.01
N VAL A 184 6.45 1.42 -18.28
CA VAL A 184 7.77 2.02 -17.94
C VAL A 184 8.55 2.38 -19.22
N ARG A 185 8.62 1.48 -20.20
CA ARG A 185 9.28 1.76 -21.48
C ARG A 185 8.67 2.98 -22.19
N LYS A 186 7.32 3.06 -22.23
CA LYS A 186 6.61 4.18 -22.83
C LYS A 186 6.93 5.50 -22.11
N ALA A 187 6.88 5.50 -20.76
CA ALA A 187 7.23 6.67 -19.97
C ALA A 187 8.67 7.12 -20.20
N LEU A 188 9.63 6.19 -20.20
CA LEU A 188 11.04 6.50 -20.47
C LEU A 188 11.27 7.12 -21.84
N ILE A 189 10.62 6.60 -22.90
CA ILE A 189 10.71 7.15 -24.25
C ILE A 189 10.12 8.56 -24.29
N GLN A 190 8.97 8.79 -23.66
CA GLN A 190 8.38 10.13 -23.58
C GLN A 190 9.28 11.12 -22.83
N LEU A 191 9.84 10.70 -21.70
CA LEU A 191 10.77 11.53 -20.93
C LEU A 191 12.02 11.89 -21.72
N THR A 192 12.67 10.93 -22.41
CA THR A 192 13.93 11.16 -23.11
C THR A 192 13.76 11.80 -24.49
N ASP A 193 12.85 11.26 -25.31
CA ASP A 193 12.73 11.66 -26.71
C ASP A 193 11.84 12.88 -26.90
N SER A 194 10.77 13.03 -26.07
CA SER A 194 9.82 14.14 -26.22
C SER A 194 10.09 15.29 -25.26
N LEU A 195 10.40 14.98 -23.99
CA LEU A 195 10.62 15.99 -22.94
C LEU A 195 12.10 16.35 -22.75
N GLY A 196 13.02 15.56 -23.31
CA GLY A 196 14.45 15.87 -23.35
C GLY A 196 15.21 15.54 -22.08
N ALA A 197 14.68 14.68 -21.21
CA ALA A 197 15.36 14.24 -20.00
C ALA A 197 16.75 13.66 -20.31
N LYS A 198 17.74 14.07 -19.55
CA LYS A 198 19.14 13.60 -19.63
C LYS A 198 19.49 12.59 -18.55
N GLN A 199 18.66 12.51 -17.53
CA GLN A 199 18.79 11.61 -16.38
C GLN A 199 17.42 11.26 -15.85
N ILE A 200 17.30 10.16 -15.11
CA ILE A 200 16.03 9.59 -14.64
C ILE A 200 16.07 9.35 -13.14
N VAL A 201 15.02 9.78 -12.47
CA VAL A 201 14.62 9.34 -11.14
C VAL A 201 13.47 8.35 -11.30
N PHE A 202 13.70 7.10 -10.91
CA PHE A 202 12.72 6.02 -10.96
C PHE A 202 12.22 5.68 -9.56
N ASP A 203 10.96 5.98 -9.26
CA ASP A 203 10.40 5.82 -7.94
C ASP A 203 9.72 4.47 -7.76
N LEU A 204 10.16 3.72 -6.76
CA LEU A 204 9.60 2.45 -6.31
C LEU A 204 9.06 2.52 -4.88
N ARG A 205 8.97 3.71 -4.28
CA ARG A 205 8.38 3.89 -2.94
C ARG A 205 6.93 3.45 -2.93
N GLY A 206 6.49 2.84 -1.83
CA GLY A 206 5.14 2.28 -1.69
C GLY A 206 4.86 1.03 -2.54
N ASN A 207 5.78 0.58 -3.42
CA ASN A 207 5.56 -0.53 -4.34
C ASN A 207 5.89 -1.88 -3.69
N GLY A 208 4.88 -2.65 -3.31
CA GLY A 208 5.00 -3.99 -2.73
C GLY A 208 5.45 -5.10 -3.70
N GLY A 209 5.78 -4.76 -4.95
CA GLY A 209 6.26 -5.69 -5.96
C GLY A 209 5.20 -6.22 -6.94
N GLY A 210 5.37 -7.46 -7.38
CA GLY A 210 4.50 -8.14 -8.33
C GLY A 210 5.23 -9.24 -9.11
N LEU A 211 5.13 -9.24 -10.44
CA LEU A 211 5.66 -10.30 -11.29
C LEU A 211 7.19 -10.21 -11.43
N LEU A 212 7.90 -11.26 -11.00
CA LEU A 212 9.36 -11.36 -11.11
C LEU A 212 9.86 -11.13 -12.54
N ARG A 213 9.17 -11.65 -13.55
CA ARG A 213 9.57 -11.46 -14.95
C ARG A 213 9.56 -10.00 -15.37
N GLU A 214 8.61 -9.21 -14.86
CA GLU A 214 8.55 -7.78 -15.14
C GLU A 214 9.71 -7.04 -14.49
N ALA A 215 10.10 -7.42 -13.26
CA ALA A 215 11.32 -6.87 -12.64
C ALA A 215 12.56 -7.14 -13.51
N VAL A 216 12.74 -8.37 -14.00
CA VAL A 216 13.86 -8.72 -14.91
C VAL A 216 13.80 -7.90 -16.20
N ASN A 217 12.62 -7.74 -16.79
CA ASN A 217 12.44 -6.97 -18.03
C ASN A 217 12.72 -5.48 -17.81
N ILE A 218 12.32 -4.91 -16.66
CA ILE A 218 12.57 -3.51 -16.32
C ILE A 218 14.07 -3.29 -16.08
N VAL A 219 14.76 -4.16 -15.36
CA VAL A 219 16.23 -4.11 -15.26
C VAL A 219 16.87 -4.12 -16.65
N ASN A 220 16.37 -4.94 -17.58
CA ASN A 220 16.89 -4.99 -18.96
C ASN A 220 16.66 -3.70 -19.78
N LEU A 221 15.85 -2.75 -19.33
CA LEU A 221 15.77 -1.42 -19.96
C LEU A 221 17.06 -0.62 -19.74
N PHE A 222 17.79 -0.88 -18.64
CA PHE A 222 18.95 -0.13 -18.20
C PHE A 222 20.28 -0.91 -18.25
N VAL A 223 20.21 -2.23 -18.42
CA VAL A 223 21.37 -3.12 -18.33
C VAL A 223 21.53 -3.91 -19.64
N PRO A 224 22.76 -4.02 -20.18
CA PRO A 224 23.01 -4.78 -21.40
C PRO A 224 22.54 -6.23 -21.32
N LYS A 225 22.35 -6.85 -22.49
CA LYS A 225 22.00 -8.26 -22.60
C LYS A 225 23.07 -9.17 -22.01
N GLY A 226 22.64 -10.18 -21.25
CA GLY A 226 23.47 -11.26 -20.72
C GLY A 226 23.88 -11.10 -19.26
N GLU A 227 23.57 -9.96 -18.63
CA GLU A 227 23.83 -9.75 -17.20
C GLU A 227 22.85 -10.54 -16.34
N GLU A 228 23.34 -11.17 -15.27
CA GLU A 228 22.50 -11.86 -14.29
C GLU A 228 21.69 -10.83 -13.49
N VAL A 229 20.38 -11.10 -13.32
CA VAL A 229 19.49 -10.23 -12.57
C VAL A 229 19.14 -10.85 -11.23
N VAL A 230 18.65 -12.07 -11.24
CA VAL A 230 18.17 -12.76 -10.04
C VAL A 230 18.26 -14.27 -10.20
N SER A 231 18.70 -14.96 -9.16
CA SER A 231 18.65 -16.41 -9.05
C SER A 231 17.62 -16.84 -7.99
N MET A 232 17.03 -17.99 -8.19
CA MET A 232 16.05 -18.58 -7.27
C MET A 232 16.55 -19.92 -6.78
N LYS A 233 16.35 -20.20 -5.48
CA LYS A 233 16.64 -21.50 -4.86
C LYS A 233 15.43 -21.96 -4.04
N GLY A 234 14.87 -23.09 -4.43
CA GLY A 234 13.71 -23.71 -3.78
C GLY A 234 14.02 -25.08 -3.21
N LYS A 235 13.02 -25.67 -2.54
CA LYS A 235 13.12 -27.03 -1.98
C LYS A 235 13.30 -28.10 -3.05
N THR A 236 12.70 -27.90 -4.21
CA THR A 236 12.80 -28.84 -5.35
C THR A 236 13.55 -28.20 -6.52
N PRO A 237 14.28 -28.98 -7.34
CA PRO A 237 15.10 -28.45 -8.44
C PRO A 237 14.31 -27.63 -9.46
N GLU A 238 13.01 -27.86 -9.62
CA GLU A 238 12.14 -27.10 -10.53
C GLU A 238 12.09 -25.59 -10.21
N TRP A 239 12.39 -25.21 -8.97
CA TRP A 239 12.40 -23.82 -8.49
C TRP A 239 13.80 -23.19 -8.47
N ASN A 240 14.83 -23.93 -8.92
CA ASN A 240 16.19 -23.41 -9.05
C ASN A 240 16.35 -22.84 -10.47
N ASN A 241 16.20 -21.52 -10.58
CA ASN A 241 16.23 -20.83 -11.87
C ASN A 241 17.08 -19.57 -11.77
N ASN A 242 17.82 -19.28 -12.85
CA ASN A 242 18.58 -18.03 -13.01
C ASN A 242 17.92 -17.20 -14.12
N TYR A 243 17.77 -15.91 -13.87
CA TYR A 243 17.20 -14.96 -14.80
C TYR A 243 18.26 -13.92 -15.17
N SER A 244 18.45 -13.73 -16.45
CA SER A 244 19.38 -12.74 -17.02
C SER A 244 18.65 -11.85 -18.02
N THR A 245 19.22 -10.69 -18.30
CA THR A 245 18.73 -9.79 -19.34
C THR A 245 18.81 -10.44 -20.72
N GLN A 246 17.74 -10.34 -21.52
CA GLN A 246 17.61 -11.06 -22.79
C GLN A 246 17.71 -10.17 -24.03
N SER A 247 17.51 -8.85 -23.89
CA SER A 247 17.41 -7.89 -24.98
C SER A 247 18.44 -6.79 -24.89
N LYS A 248 18.62 -6.03 -25.96
CA LYS A 248 19.40 -4.79 -25.92
C LYS A 248 18.72 -3.81 -24.97
N ALA A 249 19.50 -3.18 -24.08
CA ALA A 249 19.00 -2.14 -23.18
C ALA A 249 18.44 -0.96 -23.98
N LEU A 250 17.43 -0.30 -23.41
CA LEU A 250 16.86 0.94 -23.96
C LEU A 250 17.77 2.13 -23.64
N LEU A 251 18.14 2.26 -22.37
CA LEU A 251 18.90 3.39 -21.83
C LEU A 251 20.09 2.90 -21.00
N PRO A 252 21.12 2.27 -21.62
CA PRO A 252 22.23 1.66 -20.87
C PRO A 252 23.08 2.69 -20.13
N ASP A 253 23.19 3.91 -20.65
CA ASP A 253 24.17 4.90 -20.18
C ASP A 253 23.51 6.12 -19.49
N ILE A 254 22.16 6.17 -19.42
CA ILE A 254 21.48 7.30 -18.78
C ILE A 254 21.77 7.32 -17.29
N PRO A 255 22.15 8.45 -16.67
CA PRO A 255 22.23 8.58 -15.24
C PRO A 255 20.88 8.21 -14.58
N LEU A 256 20.93 7.34 -13.57
CA LEU A 256 19.74 6.73 -12.98
C LEU A 256 19.83 6.73 -11.45
N ALA A 257 18.80 7.26 -10.80
CA ALA A 257 18.57 7.07 -9.38
C ALA A 257 17.25 6.30 -9.17
N ILE A 258 17.20 5.46 -8.15
CA ILE A 258 16.00 4.73 -7.74
C ILE A 258 15.64 5.14 -6.33
N LEU A 259 14.38 5.53 -6.14
CA LEU A 259 13.85 5.85 -4.82
C LEU A 259 13.19 4.61 -4.21
N ILE A 260 13.49 4.33 -2.96
CA ILE A 260 12.91 3.23 -2.19
C ILE A 260 12.51 3.67 -0.78
N ASP A 261 11.54 2.95 -0.21
CA ASP A 261 11.12 3.09 1.18
C ASP A 261 10.89 1.72 1.84
N ASN A 262 10.46 1.71 3.09
CA ASN A 262 10.18 0.50 3.85
C ASN A 262 8.98 -0.31 3.34
N LYS A 263 8.23 0.20 2.35
CA LYS A 263 7.13 -0.51 1.66
C LYS A 263 7.58 -1.08 0.31
N SER A 264 8.75 -0.65 -0.21
CA SER A 264 9.35 -1.22 -1.42
C SER A 264 9.73 -2.68 -1.18
N ALA A 265 9.07 -3.63 -1.86
CA ALA A 265 9.21 -5.04 -1.56
C ALA A 265 9.32 -5.94 -2.80
N SER A 266 9.91 -7.13 -2.65
CA SER A 266 9.88 -8.21 -3.65
C SER A 266 10.44 -7.79 -5.03
N ALA A 267 9.60 -7.64 -6.08
CA ALA A 267 10.02 -7.23 -7.42
C ALA A 267 10.71 -5.86 -7.42
N SER A 268 10.29 -4.92 -6.57
CA SER A 268 10.96 -3.63 -6.36
C SER A 268 12.37 -3.82 -5.84
N GLU A 269 12.56 -4.76 -4.90
CA GLU A 269 13.88 -5.10 -4.34
C GLU A 269 14.76 -5.83 -5.35
N ILE A 270 14.17 -6.60 -6.28
CA ILE A 270 14.92 -7.19 -7.39
C ILE A 270 15.46 -6.07 -8.31
N VAL A 271 14.62 -5.09 -8.67
CA VAL A 271 15.06 -3.98 -9.53
C VAL A 271 16.11 -3.13 -8.82
N ALA A 272 15.80 -2.60 -7.64
CA ALA A 272 16.70 -1.73 -6.89
C ALA A 272 17.99 -2.45 -6.52
N GLY A 273 17.90 -3.67 -5.94
CA GLY A 273 19.06 -4.44 -5.49
C GLY A 273 19.95 -4.89 -6.63
N THR A 274 19.40 -5.32 -7.77
CA THR A 274 20.20 -5.71 -8.93
C THR A 274 20.90 -4.51 -9.56
N LEU A 275 20.21 -3.37 -9.72
CA LEU A 275 20.82 -2.17 -10.28
C LEU A 275 21.87 -1.56 -9.34
N GLN A 276 21.73 -1.71 -8.02
CA GLN A 276 22.75 -1.40 -7.03
C GLN A 276 23.96 -2.36 -7.15
N ASP A 277 23.72 -3.66 -7.19
CA ASP A 277 24.76 -4.69 -7.26
C ASP A 277 25.61 -4.58 -8.54
N LEU A 278 25.00 -4.10 -9.63
CA LEU A 278 25.68 -3.85 -10.91
C LEU A 278 26.30 -2.45 -11.00
N ASP A 279 26.24 -1.64 -9.96
CA ASP A 279 26.65 -0.22 -9.91
C ASP A 279 26.03 0.62 -11.04
N ARG A 280 24.79 0.29 -11.42
CA ARG A 280 24.09 0.91 -12.54
C ARG A 280 23.18 2.07 -12.12
N ALA A 281 22.69 2.08 -10.89
CA ALA A 281 21.82 3.11 -10.36
C ALA A 281 22.22 3.49 -8.93
N LEU A 282 22.05 4.77 -8.60
CA LEU A 282 22.12 5.29 -7.24
C LEU A 282 20.81 4.94 -6.51
N ILE A 283 20.88 4.35 -5.34
CA ILE A 283 19.70 4.03 -4.52
C ILE A 283 19.55 5.07 -3.40
N VAL A 284 18.39 5.72 -3.33
CA VAL A 284 18.12 6.83 -2.39
C VAL A 284 16.84 6.55 -1.61
N GLY A 285 16.80 6.86 -0.33
CA GLY A 285 15.63 6.80 0.53
C GLY A 285 15.83 5.97 1.79
N GLN A 286 14.96 5.00 2.07
CA GLN A 286 15.01 4.17 3.28
C GLN A 286 15.30 2.71 2.94
N GLU A 287 15.74 1.91 3.94
CA GLU A 287 15.86 0.46 3.79
C GLU A 287 14.53 -0.14 3.30
N SER A 288 14.59 -0.99 2.28
CA SER A 288 13.41 -1.65 1.76
C SER A 288 12.82 -2.68 2.73
N PHE A 289 11.66 -3.23 2.38
CA PHE A 289 10.89 -4.15 3.24
C PHE A 289 11.67 -5.41 3.66
N GLY A 290 12.45 -6.00 2.77
CA GLY A 290 13.18 -7.25 3.02
C GLY A 290 12.38 -8.51 2.73
N LYS A 291 11.71 -8.59 1.57
CA LYS A 291 10.97 -9.77 1.11
C LYS A 291 11.70 -10.50 0.01
N GLY A 292 12.54 -11.47 0.39
CA GLY A 292 13.31 -12.35 -0.50
C GLY A 292 12.63 -13.67 -0.86
N LEU A 293 11.30 -13.75 -0.76
CA LEU A 293 10.51 -14.96 -0.98
C LEU A 293 9.74 -14.91 -2.30
N VAL A 294 9.71 -16.04 -3.01
CA VAL A 294 8.97 -16.19 -4.27
C VAL A 294 7.74 -17.05 -4.07
N GLN A 295 6.58 -16.53 -4.48
CA GLN A 295 5.31 -17.26 -4.44
C GLN A 295 4.92 -17.76 -5.83
N GLN A 296 4.24 -18.90 -5.85
CA GLN A 296 3.55 -19.43 -7.02
C GLN A 296 2.10 -19.73 -6.72
N THR A 297 1.23 -19.37 -7.67
CA THR A 297 -0.20 -19.69 -7.57
C THR A 297 -0.49 -20.99 -8.30
N LYS A 298 -1.04 -21.96 -7.57
CA LYS A 298 -1.44 -23.27 -8.11
C LYS A 298 -2.96 -23.45 -8.05
N LYS A 299 -3.52 -24.09 -9.08
CA LYS A 299 -4.94 -24.42 -9.12
C LYS A 299 -5.25 -25.56 -8.15
N LEU A 300 -6.34 -25.44 -7.45
CA LEU A 300 -6.95 -26.49 -6.64
C LEU A 300 -8.29 -26.94 -7.24
N ALA A 301 -9.00 -27.82 -6.52
CA ALA A 301 -10.33 -28.25 -6.90
C ALA A 301 -11.35 -27.10 -6.87
N TYR A 302 -12.46 -27.25 -7.58
CA TYR A 302 -13.59 -26.31 -7.59
C TYR A 302 -13.19 -24.86 -7.88
N GLY A 303 -12.29 -24.64 -8.85
CA GLY A 303 -11.89 -23.29 -9.28
C GLY A 303 -10.98 -22.53 -8.31
N SER A 304 -10.84 -22.98 -7.07
CA SER A 304 -10.02 -22.33 -6.06
C SER A 304 -8.52 -22.37 -6.38
N ARG A 305 -7.74 -21.56 -5.68
CA ARG A 305 -6.28 -21.47 -5.86
C ARG A 305 -5.56 -21.36 -4.52
N ILE A 306 -4.30 -21.73 -4.53
CA ILE A 306 -3.38 -21.49 -3.42
C ILE A 306 -2.13 -20.79 -3.96
N LYS A 307 -1.73 -19.71 -3.30
CA LYS A 307 -0.45 -19.02 -3.50
C LYS A 307 0.51 -19.55 -2.45
N ILE A 308 1.62 -20.19 -2.86
CA ILE A 308 2.56 -20.87 -1.98
C ILE A 308 3.95 -20.27 -2.15
N THR A 309 4.67 -20.05 -1.07
CA THR A 309 6.10 -19.73 -1.08
C THR A 309 6.90 -20.96 -1.49
N VAL A 310 7.61 -20.88 -2.62
CA VAL A 310 8.30 -22.02 -3.26
C VAL A 310 9.82 -21.88 -3.29
N ALA A 311 10.35 -20.65 -3.17
CA ALA A 311 11.80 -20.39 -3.25
C ALA A 311 12.16 -19.10 -2.50
N LYS A 312 13.47 -18.95 -2.22
CA LYS A 312 14.13 -17.67 -1.95
C LYS A 312 14.78 -17.15 -3.22
N TYR A 313 14.92 -15.84 -3.36
CA TYR A 313 15.67 -15.25 -4.44
C TYR A 313 16.93 -14.51 -3.94
N TYR A 314 17.88 -14.36 -4.85
CA TYR A 314 19.19 -13.77 -4.62
C TYR A 314 19.46 -12.80 -5.76
N THR A 315 19.89 -11.58 -5.45
CA THR A 315 20.21 -10.52 -6.44
C THR A 315 21.52 -10.83 -7.18
N ALA A 316 21.95 -9.93 -8.07
CA ALA A 316 23.14 -10.14 -8.92
C ALA A 316 24.45 -10.37 -8.13
N SER A 317 24.60 -9.78 -6.94
CA SER A 317 25.74 -10.04 -6.05
C SER A 317 25.68 -11.42 -5.35
N GLY A 318 24.55 -12.10 -5.41
CA GLY A 318 24.29 -13.36 -4.72
C GLY A 318 23.72 -13.19 -3.31
N ARG A 319 23.46 -11.96 -2.83
CA ARG A 319 22.82 -11.71 -1.52
C ARG A 319 21.33 -11.99 -1.54
N CYS A 320 20.78 -12.45 -0.42
CA CYS A 320 19.35 -12.58 -0.17
C CYS A 320 18.84 -11.39 0.63
N VAL A 321 17.82 -10.70 0.14
CA VAL A 321 17.25 -9.54 0.83
C VAL A 321 16.29 -9.91 1.98
N GLN A 322 15.98 -11.21 2.19
CA GLN A 322 15.01 -11.67 3.16
C GLN A 322 15.38 -11.30 4.59
N ARG A 323 14.60 -10.43 5.24
CA ARG A 323 14.82 -9.94 6.61
C ARG A 323 14.28 -10.90 7.68
N LEU A 324 13.07 -11.42 7.50
CA LEU A 324 12.36 -12.21 8.50
C LEU A 324 12.48 -13.72 8.24
N HIS A 325 12.80 -14.49 9.29
CA HIS A 325 12.88 -15.94 9.26
C HIS A 325 11.58 -16.56 9.79
N TYR A 326 10.64 -16.87 8.91
CA TYR A 326 9.33 -17.44 9.30
C TYR A 326 9.41 -18.87 9.85
N GLY A 327 10.49 -19.60 9.57
CA GLY A 327 10.73 -20.93 10.14
C GLY A 327 11.28 -20.92 11.57
N ASP A 328 11.69 -19.76 12.07
CA ASP A 328 12.18 -19.54 13.45
C ASP A 328 11.37 -18.40 14.07
N ARG A 329 10.61 -18.73 15.10
CA ARG A 329 9.70 -17.81 15.78
C ARG A 329 10.13 -17.59 17.23
N ASP A 330 9.82 -16.42 17.76
CA ASP A 330 10.03 -16.13 19.18
C ASP A 330 8.91 -16.73 20.07
N ASP A 331 9.00 -16.52 21.37
CA ASP A 331 8.04 -17.05 22.35
C ASP A 331 6.62 -16.48 22.19
N ARG A 332 6.46 -15.37 21.46
CA ARG A 332 5.16 -14.78 21.09
C ARG A 332 4.62 -15.27 19.76
N GLY A 333 5.40 -16.06 19.02
CA GLY A 333 5.06 -16.57 17.72
C GLY A 333 5.44 -15.66 16.54
N ASP A 334 6.16 -14.56 16.82
CA ASP A 334 6.63 -13.64 15.80
C ASP A 334 7.87 -14.18 15.07
N ALA A 335 7.97 -13.92 13.76
CA ALA A 335 9.13 -14.31 12.97
C ALA A 335 10.37 -13.53 13.42
N LYS A 336 11.48 -14.26 13.65
CA LYS A 336 12.73 -13.63 14.10
C LYS A 336 13.41 -12.84 12.99
N ILE A 337 13.96 -11.70 13.37
CA ILE A 337 14.92 -10.95 12.56
C ILE A 337 16.29 -11.59 12.73
N GLN A 338 17.03 -11.76 11.64
CA GLN A 338 18.41 -12.24 11.69
C GLN A 338 19.28 -11.21 12.43
N ALA A 339 20.08 -11.69 13.38
CA ALA A 339 20.98 -10.80 14.14
C ALA A 339 22.08 -10.24 13.22
N ASP A 340 22.37 -8.96 13.32
CA ASP A 340 23.35 -8.26 12.47
C ASP A 340 24.73 -8.95 12.47
N SER A 341 25.13 -9.57 13.59
CA SER A 341 26.39 -10.31 13.72
C SER A 341 26.48 -11.59 12.86
N THR A 342 25.35 -12.06 12.30
CA THR A 342 25.27 -13.26 11.45
C THR A 342 25.10 -12.93 9.96
N LEU A 343 24.89 -11.65 9.62
CA LEU A 343 24.69 -11.19 8.24
C LEU A 343 26.00 -11.26 7.45
N GLN A 344 25.89 -11.72 6.19
CA GLN A 344 27.03 -11.80 5.28
C GLN A 344 27.14 -10.53 4.46
N THR A 345 28.39 -10.10 4.22
CA THR A 345 28.70 -9.00 3.32
C THR A 345 28.98 -9.56 1.93
N PHE A 346 28.33 -8.98 0.94
CA PHE A 346 28.56 -9.20 -0.49
C PHE A 346 29.14 -7.94 -1.10
N TYR A 347 29.50 -7.98 -2.36
CA TYR A 347 30.11 -6.85 -3.04
C TYR A 347 29.43 -6.60 -4.39
N THR A 348 29.25 -5.33 -4.70
CA THR A 348 28.80 -4.89 -6.03
C THR A 348 29.86 -5.14 -7.08
N LYS A 349 29.55 -4.90 -8.34
CA LYS A 349 30.48 -5.07 -9.47
C LYS A 349 31.76 -4.23 -9.32
N ASN A 350 31.65 -3.02 -8.75
CA ASN A 350 32.78 -2.12 -8.48
C ASN A 350 33.42 -2.35 -7.08
N GLY A 351 32.95 -3.34 -6.32
CA GLY A 351 33.53 -3.72 -5.03
C GLY A 351 32.98 -2.95 -3.82
N ARG A 352 31.85 -2.27 -3.94
CA ARG A 352 31.16 -1.63 -2.80
C ARG A 352 30.52 -2.71 -1.91
N PRO A 353 30.58 -2.61 -0.58
CA PRO A 353 29.97 -3.59 0.30
C PRO A 353 28.44 -3.45 0.31
N VAL A 354 27.73 -4.58 0.23
CA VAL A 354 26.27 -4.70 0.39
C VAL A 354 25.95 -5.88 1.31
N ILE A 355 24.90 -5.75 2.10
CA ILE A 355 24.59 -6.68 3.19
C ILE A 355 23.33 -7.50 2.85
N GLU A 356 23.34 -8.80 3.14
CA GLU A 356 22.13 -9.63 3.06
C GLU A 356 21.22 -9.42 4.27
N GLY A 357 19.94 -9.84 4.17
CA GLY A 357 19.04 -9.94 5.33
C GLY A 357 18.45 -8.63 5.82
N ARG A 358 18.74 -7.51 5.16
CA ARG A 358 18.24 -6.17 5.52
C ARG A 358 17.37 -5.52 4.46
N GLY A 359 16.90 -6.28 3.47
CA GLY A 359 16.32 -5.67 2.27
C GLY A 359 17.41 -5.08 1.37
N VAL A 360 17.08 -4.01 0.66
CA VAL A 360 18.04 -3.16 -0.06
C VAL A 360 18.32 -1.94 0.81
N VAL A 361 19.56 -1.82 1.27
CA VAL A 361 20.03 -0.63 2.01
C VAL A 361 20.38 0.44 0.98
N PRO A 362 19.82 1.65 1.06
CA PRO A 362 20.11 2.69 0.09
C PRO A 362 21.58 3.16 0.17
N ASP A 363 22.08 3.71 -0.93
CA ASP A 363 23.40 4.34 -0.99
C ASP A 363 23.40 5.70 -0.28
N ILE A 364 22.23 6.37 -0.31
CA ILE A 364 21.96 7.60 0.44
C ILE A 364 20.68 7.39 1.25
N GLU A 365 20.86 7.33 2.56
CA GLU A 365 19.73 7.18 3.48
C GLU A 365 19.12 8.53 3.83
N ILE A 366 17.79 8.65 3.61
CA ILE A 366 17.00 9.82 3.99
C ILE A 366 15.85 9.32 4.84
N ASN A 367 15.89 9.66 6.12
CA ASN A 367 14.84 9.32 7.04
C ASN A 367 13.74 10.39 6.96
N THR A 368 12.60 10.03 6.36
CA THR A 368 11.39 10.86 6.45
C THR A 368 10.86 10.84 7.88
N GLU A 369 10.41 11.97 8.38
CA GLU A 369 9.83 12.06 9.71
C GLU A 369 8.62 11.12 9.82
N LYS A 370 8.45 10.52 11.00
CA LYS A 370 7.24 9.73 11.27
C LYS A 370 6.08 10.69 11.45
N LEU A 371 4.95 10.36 10.84
CA LEU A 371 3.70 11.06 11.08
C LEU A 371 3.48 11.21 12.59
N ASN A 372 3.17 12.43 13.00
CA ASN A 372 2.76 12.66 14.39
C ASN A 372 1.39 12.01 14.63
N TYR A 373 1.06 11.75 15.90
CA TYR A 373 -0.17 11.01 16.25
C TYR A 373 -1.45 11.78 15.91
N VAL A 374 -1.40 13.10 15.86
CA VAL A 374 -2.53 13.97 15.50
C VAL A 374 -2.84 13.82 14.01
N LEU A 375 -1.83 14.04 13.16
CA LEU A 375 -1.99 13.89 11.71
C LEU A 375 -2.37 12.47 11.33
N SER A 376 -1.78 11.44 11.97
CA SER A 376 -2.18 10.05 11.73
C SER A 376 -3.67 9.84 12.02
N GLY A 377 -4.17 10.31 13.16
CA GLY A 377 -5.59 10.16 13.50
C GLY A 377 -6.52 10.98 12.61
N ILE A 378 -6.09 12.16 12.18
CA ILE A 378 -6.84 12.99 11.21
C ILE A 378 -6.95 12.26 9.86
N LEU A 379 -5.85 11.69 9.36
CA LEU A 379 -5.85 10.90 8.12
C LEU A 379 -6.73 9.64 8.25
N ASP A 380 -6.59 8.90 9.36
CA ASP A 380 -7.34 7.68 9.62
C ASP A 380 -8.85 7.93 9.82
N SER A 381 -9.23 9.16 10.21
CA SER A 381 -10.62 9.53 10.44
C SER A 381 -11.42 9.87 9.19
N GLY A 382 -10.76 10.10 8.05
CA GLY A 382 -11.38 10.57 6.81
C GLY A 382 -11.85 12.02 6.83
N VAL A 383 -11.59 12.79 7.89
CA VAL A 383 -12.08 14.16 8.04
C VAL A 383 -11.58 15.13 6.97
N LEU A 384 -10.34 14.92 6.46
CA LEU A 384 -9.81 15.72 5.36
C LEU A 384 -10.62 15.49 4.09
N PHE A 385 -10.94 14.24 3.81
CA PHE A 385 -11.79 13.84 2.69
C PHE A 385 -13.19 14.46 2.81
N ASP A 386 -13.82 14.34 3.97
CA ASP A 386 -15.17 14.90 4.19
C ASP A 386 -15.19 16.43 4.02
N PHE A 387 -14.18 17.11 4.54
CA PHE A 387 -14.04 18.54 4.31
C PHE A 387 -13.82 18.87 2.82
N ALA A 388 -12.98 18.11 2.12
CA ALA A 388 -12.73 18.32 0.69
C ALA A 388 -14.01 18.08 -0.15
N VAL A 389 -14.81 17.05 0.17
CA VAL A 389 -16.12 16.80 -0.45
C VAL A 389 -17.04 18.01 -0.25
N ASN A 390 -17.13 18.53 0.98
CA ASN A 390 -17.96 19.69 1.29
C ASN A 390 -17.53 20.93 0.51
N GLU A 391 -16.22 21.23 0.48
CA GLU A 391 -15.67 22.40 -0.23
C GLU A 391 -15.86 22.28 -1.77
N THR A 392 -15.65 21.11 -2.35
CA THR A 392 -15.75 20.92 -3.80
C THR A 392 -17.18 20.79 -4.29
N ASN A 393 -18.09 20.16 -3.54
CA ASN A 393 -19.48 19.96 -3.94
C ASN A 393 -20.35 21.19 -3.64
N LEU A 394 -20.13 21.92 -2.55
CA LEU A 394 -20.90 23.12 -2.18
C LEU A 394 -20.41 24.39 -2.88
N GLY A 395 -19.19 24.42 -3.41
CA GLY A 395 -18.61 25.58 -4.07
C GLY A 395 -19.13 25.90 -5.48
N GLY A 396 -19.97 25.08 -6.11
CA GLY A 396 -20.82 25.33 -7.30
C GLY A 396 -20.15 25.70 -8.61
N GLU A 397 -18.88 26.08 -8.64
CA GLU A 397 -18.03 26.24 -9.83
C GLU A 397 -16.77 25.42 -9.61
N ALA A 398 -16.37 24.65 -10.61
CA ALA A 398 -15.18 23.82 -10.57
C ALA A 398 -14.03 24.59 -9.89
N TYR A 399 -13.60 24.11 -8.73
CA TYR A 399 -12.36 24.51 -8.09
C TYR A 399 -11.25 24.27 -9.10
N ASN A 400 -10.91 25.28 -9.89
CA ASN A 400 -9.86 25.20 -10.90
C ASN A 400 -8.53 25.47 -10.19
N LEU A 401 -8.01 24.46 -9.51
CA LEU A 401 -6.74 24.54 -8.82
C LEU A 401 -5.63 24.25 -9.82
N ASP A 402 -4.63 25.12 -9.88
CA ASP A 402 -3.35 24.75 -10.49
C ASP A 402 -2.48 24.04 -9.44
N PRO A 403 -2.26 22.73 -9.54
CA PRO A 403 -1.55 21.96 -8.53
C PRO A 403 -0.15 22.48 -8.21
N GLU A 404 0.53 23.06 -9.20
CA GLU A 404 1.93 23.52 -9.04
C GLU A 404 2.03 24.79 -8.19
N SER A 405 0.97 25.59 -8.14
CA SER A 405 0.93 26.88 -7.44
C SER A 405 -0.11 26.98 -6.33
N PHE A 406 -0.90 25.92 -6.12
CA PHE A 406 -1.96 25.95 -5.12
C PHE A 406 -1.39 25.94 -3.69
N GLU A 407 -1.81 26.92 -2.90
CA GLU A 407 -1.57 27.00 -1.47
C GLU A 407 -2.89 27.19 -0.72
N LEU A 408 -3.10 26.43 0.35
CA LEU A 408 -4.30 26.57 1.18
C LEU A 408 -4.35 27.96 1.80
N SER A 409 -5.40 28.71 1.50
CA SER A 409 -5.58 30.08 2.04
C SER A 409 -5.90 30.05 3.55
N GLY A 410 -5.65 31.19 4.23
CA GLY A 410 -6.07 31.34 5.63
C GLY A 410 -7.57 31.16 5.85
N ALA A 411 -8.39 31.60 4.89
CA ALA A 411 -9.85 31.45 4.97
C ALA A 411 -10.30 29.99 4.88
N GLN A 412 -9.63 29.18 4.04
CA GLN A 412 -9.92 27.73 3.96
C GLN A 412 -9.47 27.00 5.22
N TRP A 413 -8.32 27.39 5.79
CA TRP A 413 -7.88 26.87 7.09
C TRP A 413 -8.87 27.20 8.20
N ASP A 414 -9.34 28.44 8.29
CA ASP A 414 -10.36 28.84 9.27
C ASP A 414 -11.69 28.08 9.05
N ALA A 415 -12.03 27.77 7.81
CA ALA A 415 -13.19 26.93 7.48
C ALA A 415 -12.99 25.49 7.97
N PHE A 416 -11.81 24.90 7.72
CA PHE A 416 -11.45 23.58 8.23
C PHE A 416 -11.48 23.51 9.75
N MET A 417 -10.92 24.52 10.44
CA MET A 417 -10.93 24.61 11.90
C MET A 417 -12.37 24.67 12.45
N ARG A 418 -13.30 25.38 11.80
CA ARG A 418 -14.72 25.38 12.17
C ARG A 418 -15.36 24.03 11.92
N PHE A 419 -15.13 23.42 10.75
CA PHE A 419 -15.64 22.09 10.42
C PHE A 419 -15.19 21.06 11.47
N MET A 420 -13.92 21.05 11.84
CA MET A 420 -13.39 20.18 12.89
C MET A 420 -14.06 20.37 14.25
N ASN A 421 -14.31 21.61 14.66
CA ASN A 421 -14.84 21.91 15.99
C ASN A 421 -16.38 21.75 16.09
N ASP A 422 -17.10 22.14 15.05
CA ASP A 422 -18.56 22.28 15.12
C ASP A 422 -19.28 21.06 14.53
N GLU A 423 -18.85 20.55 13.39
CA GLU A 423 -19.56 19.50 12.67
C GLU A 423 -18.94 18.12 12.98
N PHE A 424 -17.68 17.94 12.65
CA PHE A 424 -17.01 16.65 12.77
C PHE A 424 -16.90 16.15 14.22
N SER A 425 -16.55 17.02 15.17
CA SER A 425 -16.44 16.62 16.59
C SER A 425 -17.78 16.22 17.18
N ALA A 426 -18.87 16.88 16.78
CA ALA A 426 -20.22 16.51 17.23
C ALA A 426 -20.65 15.15 16.70
N GLU A 427 -20.43 14.90 15.40
CA GLU A 427 -20.72 13.62 14.76
C GLU A 427 -19.87 12.49 15.35
N LEU A 428 -18.57 12.74 15.54
CA LEU A 428 -17.64 11.78 16.13
C LEU A 428 -18.08 11.37 17.54
N LEU A 429 -18.46 12.33 18.37
CA LEU A 429 -18.93 12.07 19.74
C LEU A 429 -20.24 11.25 19.72
N GLU A 430 -21.19 11.58 18.84
CA GLU A 430 -22.46 10.88 18.71
C GLU A 430 -22.29 9.43 18.25
N THR A 431 -21.42 9.21 17.26
CA THR A 431 -21.24 7.89 16.62
C THR A 431 -20.33 6.95 17.41
N THR A 432 -19.24 7.47 17.99
CA THR A 432 -18.18 6.66 18.62
C THR A 432 -18.05 6.87 20.13
N GLY A 433 -18.65 7.91 20.68
CA GLY A 433 -18.44 8.35 22.06
C GLY A 433 -17.05 8.96 22.31
N ARG A 434 -16.29 9.30 21.25
CA ARG A 434 -14.94 9.89 21.34
C ARG A 434 -15.01 11.39 21.11
N ASP A 435 -14.23 12.12 21.87
CA ASP A 435 -14.11 13.59 21.73
C ASP A 435 -13.10 13.98 20.62
N PHE A 436 -12.20 13.05 20.19
CA PHE A 436 -11.10 13.33 19.28
C PHE A 436 -10.84 12.19 18.31
N PRO A 437 -10.42 12.46 17.06
CA PRO A 437 -10.10 11.43 16.06
C PRO A 437 -8.76 10.71 16.35
N TYR A 438 -8.02 11.11 17.38
CA TYR A 438 -6.71 10.58 17.75
C TYR A 438 -6.59 10.37 19.24
N GLU A 439 -5.71 9.45 19.64
CA GLU A 439 -5.36 9.25 21.06
C GLU A 439 -3.85 9.38 21.28
N PRO A 440 -3.41 10.24 22.22
CA PRO A 440 -2.01 10.33 22.60
C PRO A 440 -1.52 8.99 23.16
N LYS A 441 -0.31 8.57 22.77
CA LYS A 441 0.32 7.36 23.34
C LYS A 441 0.45 7.44 24.86
N THR A 442 0.58 8.65 25.42
CA THR A 442 0.62 8.88 26.87
C THR A 442 -0.67 8.45 27.55
N LYS A 443 -1.84 8.62 26.92
CA LYS A 443 -3.12 8.16 27.46
C LYS A 443 -3.13 6.63 27.59
N LEU A 444 -2.74 5.92 26.54
CA LEU A 444 -2.63 4.45 26.56
C LEU A 444 -1.69 3.94 27.67
N VAL A 445 -0.56 4.65 27.89
CA VAL A 445 0.38 4.30 28.95
C VAL A 445 -0.24 4.51 30.33
N VAL A 446 -1.02 5.57 30.52
CA VAL A 446 -1.71 5.84 31.80
C VAL A 446 -2.80 4.80 32.06
N GLU A 447 -3.55 4.38 31.05
CA GLU A 447 -4.57 3.32 31.15
C GLU A 447 -3.94 1.99 31.58
N VAL A 448 -2.83 1.58 30.94
CA VAL A 448 -2.08 0.36 31.33
C VAL A 448 -1.52 0.48 32.75
N LEU A 449 -1.04 1.67 33.15
CA LEU A 449 -0.56 1.91 34.50
C LEU A 449 -1.70 1.81 35.54
N GLU A 450 -2.88 2.36 35.21
CA GLU A 450 -4.07 2.29 36.07
C GLU A 450 -4.52 0.84 36.27
N GLU A 451 -4.60 0.06 35.19
CA GLU A 451 -4.92 -1.36 35.23
C GLU A 451 -3.92 -2.18 36.07
N ALA A 452 -2.62 -1.95 35.86
CA ALA A 452 -1.58 -2.59 36.67
C ALA A 452 -1.67 -2.22 38.15
N MET A 453 -1.95 -0.95 38.48
CA MET A 453 -2.15 -0.49 39.85
C MET A 453 -3.42 -1.05 40.51
N GLU A 454 -4.46 -1.32 39.73
CA GLU A 454 -5.67 -2.01 40.20
C GLU A 454 -5.36 -3.46 40.56
N GLU A 455 -4.65 -4.19 39.69
CA GLU A 455 -4.21 -5.56 39.92
C GLU A 455 -3.30 -5.67 41.17
N ASP A 456 -2.40 -4.73 41.35
CA ASP A 456 -1.50 -4.65 42.51
C ASP A 456 -2.18 -4.17 43.82
N GLY A 457 -3.44 -3.70 43.74
CA GLY A 457 -4.19 -3.14 44.87
C GLY A 457 -3.66 -1.79 45.35
N THR A 458 -2.88 -1.08 44.52
CA THR A 458 -2.25 0.22 44.87
C THR A 458 -3.01 1.41 44.29
N LEU A 459 -3.99 1.21 43.41
CA LEU A 459 -4.73 2.27 42.74
C LEU A 459 -5.42 3.22 43.73
N ALA A 460 -6.11 2.69 44.75
CA ALA A 460 -6.82 3.51 45.74
C ALA A 460 -5.92 4.52 46.47
N SER A 461 -4.64 4.21 46.65
CA SER A 461 -3.66 5.08 47.27
C SER A 461 -3.05 6.14 46.31
N ASN A 462 -3.27 6.00 44.99
CA ASN A 462 -2.64 6.78 43.94
C ASN A 462 -3.64 7.42 42.98
N VAL A 463 -4.93 7.46 43.31
CA VAL A 463 -6.00 8.01 42.47
C VAL A 463 -5.71 9.47 42.04
N GLU A 464 -5.17 10.29 42.95
CA GLU A 464 -4.82 11.69 42.63
C GLU A 464 -3.71 11.77 41.57
N LEU A 465 -2.72 10.88 41.63
CA LEU A 465 -1.64 10.80 40.64
C LEU A 465 -2.20 10.40 39.26
N ILE A 466 -3.02 9.35 39.21
CA ILE A 466 -3.65 8.87 37.97
C ILE A 466 -4.55 9.96 37.38
N ASN A 467 -5.39 10.62 38.17
CA ASN A 467 -6.22 11.74 37.71
C ASN A 467 -5.37 12.89 37.11
N ARG A 468 -4.22 13.20 37.72
CA ARG A 468 -3.31 14.19 37.19
C ARG A 468 -2.66 13.77 35.88
N LEU A 469 -2.23 12.50 35.76
CA LEU A 469 -1.69 11.95 34.53
C LEU A 469 -2.73 11.94 33.41
N ASN A 470 -3.96 11.50 33.70
CA ASN A 470 -5.09 11.53 32.77
C ASN A 470 -5.36 12.95 32.25
N ASN A 471 -5.35 13.96 33.15
CA ASN A 471 -5.54 15.36 32.74
C ASN A 471 -4.38 15.88 31.87
N LEU A 472 -3.13 15.45 32.11
CA LEU A 472 -1.96 15.82 31.31
C LEU A 472 -1.92 15.11 29.95
N SER A 473 -2.57 13.94 29.86
CA SER A 473 -2.64 13.15 28.64
C SER A 473 -3.86 13.45 27.77
N LYS A 474 -4.77 14.33 28.26
CA LYS A 474 -5.98 14.67 27.54
C LYS A 474 -5.64 15.52 26.31
N PRO A 475 -6.08 15.14 25.10
CA PRO A 475 -5.90 15.96 23.91
C PRO A 475 -6.60 17.32 24.06
N ASN A 476 -6.09 18.32 23.33
CA ASN A 476 -6.75 19.60 23.14
C ASN A 476 -6.80 19.90 21.65
N LEU A 477 -7.94 19.71 21.01
CA LEU A 477 -8.09 19.79 19.55
C LEU A 477 -7.48 21.07 18.97
N ASN A 478 -7.81 22.24 19.54
CA ASN A 478 -7.33 23.52 19.00
C ASN A 478 -5.82 23.72 19.20
N GLU A 479 -5.27 23.29 20.35
CA GLU A 479 -3.83 23.37 20.59
C GLU A 479 -3.07 22.40 19.69
N ASP A 480 -3.59 21.18 19.52
CA ASP A 480 -2.98 20.14 18.69
C ASP A 480 -3.05 20.51 17.20
N LEU A 481 -4.19 21.00 16.69
CA LEU A 481 -4.32 21.48 15.32
C LEU A 481 -3.38 22.67 15.02
N ASN A 482 -3.27 23.62 15.93
CA ASN A 482 -2.34 24.75 15.76
C ASN A 482 -0.88 24.30 15.83
N LYS A 483 -0.55 23.32 16.69
CA LYS A 483 0.80 22.79 16.83
C LYS A 483 1.30 22.10 15.57
N TYR A 484 0.43 21.39 14.87
CA TYR A 484 0.74 20.61 13.67
C TYR A 484 0.09 21.20 12.42
N GLU A 485 -0.16 22.54 12.43
CA GLU A 485 -0.84 23.25 11.35
C GLU A 485 -0.18 23.04 9.99
N ILE A 486 1.16 23.06 9.93
CA ILE A 486 1.90 22.96 8.66
C ILE A 486 1.62 21.60 7.99
N GLU A 487 1.81 20.53 8.74
CA GLU A 487 1.63 19.16 8.21
C GLU A 487 0.16 18.87 7.87
N ILE A 488 -0.79 19.41 8.67
CA ILE A 488 -2.21 19.23 8.39
C ILE A 488 -2.63 20.03 7.15
N ARG A 489 -2.09 21.26 6.97
CA ARG A 489 -2.33 22.05 5.77
C ARG A 489 -1.79 21.38 4.51
N GLU A 490 -0.61 20.76 4.58
CA GLU A 490 -0.05 19.99 3.47
C GLU A 490 -0.97 18.83 3.11
N ALA A 491 -1.38 18.02 4.08
CA ALA A 491 -2.28 16.89 3.85
C ALA A 491 -3.66 17.33 3.29
N LEU A 492 -4.21 18.43 3.80
CA LEU A 492 -5.47 18.98 3.30
C LEU A 492 -5.32 19.55 1.88
N THR A 493 -4.18 20.15 1.57
CA THR A 493 -3.85 20.62 0.22
C THR A 493 -3.79 19.45 -0.77
N GLU A 494 -3.14 18.36 -0.39
CA GLU A 494 -3.10 17.12 -1.20
C GLU A 494 -4.50 16.57 -1.46
N GLU A 495 -5.36 16.53 -0.44
CA GLU A 495 -6.73 16.05 -0.55
C GLU A 495 -7.57 16.91 -1.50
N LEU A 496 -7.52 18.24 -1.37
CA LEU A 496 -8.22 19.16 -2.28
C LEU A 496 -7.75 19.03 -3.73
N ILE A 497 -6.44 18.88 -3.95
CA ILE A 497 -5.87 18.65 -5.28
C ILE A 497 -6.32 17.29 -5.83
N TYR A 498 -6.35 16.25 -4.99
CA TYR A 498 -6.82 14.93 -5.41
C TYR A 498 -8.26 14.97 -5.92
N HIS A 499 -9.15 15.68 -5.24
CA HIS A 499 -10.55 15.83 -5.64
C HIS A 499 -10.75 16.57 -6.97
N THR A 500 -9.81 17.41 -7.37
CA THR A 500 -9.93 18.24 -8.59
C THR A 500 -9.08 17.73 -9.76
N GLU A 501 -7.87 17.24 -9.50
CA GLU A 501 -6.84 16.93 -10.50
C GLU A 501 -6.34 15.48 -10.40
N ASN A 502 -6.99 14.65 -9.57
CA ASN A 502 -6.63 13.25 -9.35
C ASN A 502 -5.18 13.05 -8.86
N THR A 503 -4.72 11.81 -8.85
CA THR A 503 -3.35 11.40 -8.47
C THR A 503 -2.27 12.17 -9.24
N SER A 504 -2.51 12.51 -10.51
CA SER A 504 -1.54 13.25 -11.33
C SER A 504 -1.30 14.67 -10.82
N GLY A 505 -2.36 15.35 -10.35
CA GLY A 505 -2.25 16.67 -9.72
C GLY A 505 -1.44 16.62 -8.42
N VAL A 506 -1.71 15.62 -7.58
CA VAL A 506 -0.98 15.42 -6.32
C VAL A 506 0.52 15.24 -6.58
N PHE A 507 0.92 14.41 -7.56
CA PHE A 507 2.35 14.29 -7.90
C PHE A 507 2.97 15.60 -8.39
N ARG A 508 2.27 16.38 -9.21
CA ARG A 508 2.76 17.70 -9.67
C ARG A 508 2.99 18.66 -8.49
N HIS A 509 2.13 18.58 -7.48
CA HIS A 509 2.25 19.41 -6.27
C HIS A 509 3.41 18.97 -5.37
N LEU A 510 3.52 17.66 -5.07
CA LEU A 510 4.46 17.13 -4.08
C LEU A 510 5.90 17.09 -4.57
N LEU A 511 6.13 16.69 -5.83
CA LEU A 511 7.48 16.43 -6.33
C LEU A 511 8.46 17.59 -6.20
N PRO A 512 8.07 18.86 -6.41
CA PRO A 512 8.97 20.00 -6.21
C PRO A 512 9.47 20.14 -4.77
N ASN A 513 8.77 19.54 -3.80
CA ASN A 513 9.10 19.63 -2.37
C ASN A 513 9.60 18.31 -1.76
N ASP A 514 9.54 17.21 -2.49
CA ASP A 514 10.00 15.90 -2.04
C ASP A 514 11.51 15.87 -1.82
N GLU A 515 11.94 15.79 -0.56
CA GLU A 515 13.36 15.82 -0.16
C GLU A 515 14.17 14.63 -0.72
N VAL A 516 13.55 13.45 -0.81
CA VAL A 516 14.21 12.25 -1.34
C VAL A 516 14.44 12.40 -2.84
N ALA A 517 13.44 12.90 -3.56
CA ALA A 517 13.55 13.17 -4.98
C ALA A 517 14.52 14.30 -5.28
N LYS A 518 14.52 15.39 -4.48
CA LYS A 518 15.48 16.51 -4.58
C LYS A 518 16.92 16.05 -4.42
N GLU A 519 17.21 15.22 -3.41
CA GLU A 519 18.56 14.69 -3.20
C GLU A 519 19.01 13.83 -4.37
N ALA A 520 18.12 12.94 -4.86
CA ALA A 520 18.42 12.13 -6.03
C ALA A 520 18.75 12.99 -7.27
N VAL A 521 17.95 14.03 -7.55
CA VAL A 521 18.19 15.00 -8.63
C VAL A 521 19.54 15.70 -8.45
N SER A 522 19.81 16.22 -7.23
CA SER A 522 21.05 16.91 -6.89
C SER A 522 22.29 16.05 -7.18
N LYS A 523 22.26 14.77 -6.76
CA LYS A 523 23.39 13.86 -6.99
C LYS A 523 23.57 13.47 -8.46
N LEU A 524 22.49 13.34 -9.20
CA LEU A 524 22.57 13.08 -10.64
C LEU A 524 23.12 14.31 -11.38
N GLU A 525 22.62 15.52 -11.10
CA GLU A 525 23.01 16.75 -11.78
C GLU A 525 24.42 17.20 -11.46
N SER A 526 24.88 17.02 -10.21
CA SER A 526 26.27 17.31 -9.83
C SER A 526 27.29 16.28 -10.38
N GLY A 527 26.83 15.07 -10.75
CA GLY A 527 27.70 13.98 -11.13
C GLY A 527 28.33 13.21 -9.94
N GLU A 528 28.03 13.60 -8.69
CA GLU A 528 28.53 12.93 -7.48
C GLU A 528 28.12 11.46 -7.40
N TYR A 529 27.01 11.08 -8.05
CA TYR A 529 26.56 9.68 -8.10
C TYR A 529 27.63 8.73 -8.66
N LEU A 530 28.51 9.20 -9.57
CA LEU A 530 29.58 8.37 -10.12
C LEU A 530 30.60 7.98 -9.04
N GLU A 531 31.02 8.92 -8.20
CA GLU A 531 31.92 8.63 -7.08
C GLU A 531 31.29 7.64 -6.09
N ILE A 532 30.01 7.83 -5.78
CA ILE A 532 29.25 6.91 -4.88
C ILE A 532 29.18 5.50 -5.48
N LEU A 533 29.00 5.36 -6.79
CA LEU A 533 28.98 4.09 -7.50
C LEU A 533 30.38 3.49 -7.74
N GLY A 534 31.46 4.19 -7.35
CA GLY A 534 32.84 3.69 -7.46
C GLY A 534 33.45 3.82 -8.86
N TYR A 535 33.04 4.82 -9.65
CA TYR A 535 33.61 5.17 -10.95
C TYR A 535 34.67 6.25 -10.86
#